data_af0548d9ebee856267a158d57b11c3a8
#
_entry.id   af0548d9ebee856267a158d57b11c3a8
#
_cell.length_a   1.000
_cell.length_b   1.000
_cell.length_c   1.000
_cell.angle_alpha   90.00
_cell.angle_beta   90.00
_cell.angle_gamma   90.00
#
_symmetry.space_group_name_H-M   'P 1'
#
loop_
_entity.id
_entity.type
_entity.pdbx_description
1 polymer ?
#
loop_
_entity_poly.entity_id
_entity_poly.type
_entity_poly.pdbx_seq_one_letter_code
_entity_poly.pdbx_strand_id
1 'polypeptide(L)'
;SIRVEEYKRPTFDITFAKPSTSYQAGDTVSLSATARTYSGVAVQGAKVLYRVVRRPALWWGRFGVRDRTTLLYADTAVTDGSGRFVARVPMTMPEREEGFEKVARFYSFDVTATVTDAGGESHDASATVPLGDKSTALSCNMPDKIERDSLHTIRFNYTNAAGEPLDGEVTYYIDDQRFTARTNSDQPLSAATLTSASHLLTAYCGTETIQQHFVLFSMQD
;
A
#
# COMPACT_ATOMS: atom_id res chain seq x y z
N SER A 1 -7.67 41.84 -24.51
CA SER A 1 -7.61 40.78 -25.52
C SER A 1 -8.00 39.46 -24.86
N ILE A 2 -9.09 38.88 -25.30
CA ILE A 2 -9.57 37.57 -24.82
C ILE A 2 -8.70 36.53 -25.51
N ARG A 3 -7.86 35.81 -24.71
CA ARG A 3 -7.21 34.59 -25.19
C ARG A 3 -8.25 33.48 -25.19
N VAL A 4 -8.71 33.08 -26.37
CA VAL A 4 -9.46 31.85 -26.55
C VAL A 4 -8.43 30.72 -26.60
N GLU A 5 -8.19 30.05 -25.47
CA GLU A 5 -7.44 28.80 -25.46
C GLU A 5 -8.40 27.71 -26.00
N GLU A 6 -8.08 27.18 -27.17
CA GLU A 6 -8.76 25.99 -27.68
C GLU A 6 -8.42 24.81 -26.77
N TYR A 7 -9.40 24.38 -25.98
CA TYR A 7 -9.29 23.13 -25.22
C TYR A 7 -9.36 21.95 -26.20
N LYS A 8 -8.19 21.39 -26.53
CA LYS A 8 -8.13 20.13 -27.28
C LYS A 8 -8.51 18.99 -26.36
N ARG A 9 -9.56 18.26 -26.67
CA ARG A 9 -9.90 17.01 -26.00
C ARG A 9 -8.72 16.03 -26.13
N PRO A 10 -8.32 15.33 -25.07
CA PRO A 10 -7.31 14.30 -25.17
C PRO A 10 -7.75 13.24 -26.16
N THR A 11 -6.84 12.77 -27.02
CA THR A 11 -7.13 11.75 -28.03
C THR A 11 -6.79 10.34 -27.59
N PHE A 12 -5.97 10.20 -26.57
CA PHE A 12 -5.59 8.91 -26.02
C PHE A 12 -5.45 8.97 -24.49
N ASP A 13 -5.50 7.81 -23.87
CA ASP A 13 -5.19 7.61 -22.46
C ASP A 13 -4.16 6.49 -22.24
N ILE A 14 -3.66 6.40 -21.01
CA ILE A 14 -2.65 5.44 -20.60
C ILE A 14 -3.18 4.67 -19.40
N THR A 15 -3.14 3.36 -19.48
CA THR A 15 -3.56 2.46 -18.39
C THR A 15 -2.41 1.57 -17.97
N PHE A 16 -2.03 1.63 -16.71
CA PHE A 16 -1.10 0.68 -16.13
C PHE A 16 -1.82 -0.63 -15.77
N ALA A 17 -1.19 -1.75 -16.11
CA ALA A 17 -1.61 -3.05 -15.63
C ALA A 17 -1.29 -3.18 -14.13
N LYS A 18 -2.04 -4.02 -13.43
CA LYS A 18 -1.71 -4.35 -12.05
C LYS A 18 -0.35 -5.06 -12.01
N PRO A 19 0.52 -4.74 -11.04
CA PRO A 19 1.79 -5.43 -10.91
C PRO A 19 1.57 -6.92 -10.65
N SER A 20 2.53 -7.73 -11.06
CA SER A 20 2.59 -9.14 -10.70
C SER A 20 2.55 -9.30 -9.17
N THR A 21 1.81 -10.28 -8.68
CA THR A 21 1.49 -10.44 -7.26
C THR A 21 2.66 -10.93 -6.40
N SER A 22 3.79 -11.28 -7.00
CA SER A 22 4.92 -11.90 -6.31
C SER A 22 6.19 -11.08 -6.52
N TYR A 23 6.46 -10.17 -5.59
CA TYR A 23 7.72 -9.40 -5.55
C TYR A 23 8.17 -9.16 -4.11
N GLN A 24 9.46 -8.98 -3.93
CA GLN A 24 10.11 -8.74 -2.64
C GLN A 24 11.15 -7.62 -2.75
N ALA A 25 11.66 -7.19 -1.60
CA ALA A 25 12.72 -6.18 -1.56
C ALA A 25 13.95 -6.63 -2.37
N GLY A 26 14.49 -5.70 -3.16
CA GLY A 26 15.62 -5.94 -4.06
C GLY A 26 15.24 -6.42 -5.46
N ASP A 27 13.99 -6.82 -5.69
CA ASP A 27 13.52 -7.18 -7.02
C ASP A 27 13.39 -5.94 -7.92
N THR A 28 13.42 -6.17 -9.22
CA THR A 28 12.98 -5.18 -10.21
C THR A 28 11.65 -5.63 -10.79
N VAL A 29 10.60 -4.89 -10.47
CA VAL A 29 9.25 -5.17 -10.96
C VAL A 29 9.07 -4.53 -12.34
N SER A 30 8.64 -5.33 -13.32
CA SER A 30 8.27 -4.84 -14.63
C SER A 30 6.79 -4.47 -14.64
N LEU A 31 6.50 -3.18 -14.77
CA LEU A 31 5.15 -2.63 -14.77
C LEU A 31 4.77 -2.26 -16.19
N SER A 32 3.81 -2.97 -16.78
CA SER A 32 3.36 -2.67 -18.14
C SER A 32 2.23 -1.65 -18.17
N ALA A 33 2.23 -0.82 -19.19
CA ALA A 33 1.18 0.13 -19.48
C ALA A 33 0.83 0.13 -20.96
N THR A 34 -0.37 0.55 -21.28
CA THR A 34 -0.87 0.62 -22.65
C THR A 34 -1.42 2.00 -22.93
N ALA A 35 -0.98 2.61 -24.05
CA ALA A 35 -1.53 3.86 -24.57
C ALA A 35 -2.46 3.55 -25.74
N ARG A 36 -3.73 3.98 -25.63
CA ARG A 36 -4.76 3.78 -26.64
C ARG A 36 -5.58 5.03 -26.84
N THR A 37 -5.97 5.26 -28.08
CA THR A 37 -6.98 6.28 -28.39
C THR A 37 -8.35 5.89 -27.80
N TYR A 38 -9.24 6.84 -27.64
CA TYR A 38 -10.59 6.56 -27.15
C TYR A 38 -11.42 5.69 -28.11
N SER A 39 -11.01 5.63 -29.38
CA SER A 39 -11.57 4.69 -30.35
C SER A 39 -10.96 3.27 -30.28
N GLY A 40 -10.00 3.03 -29.37
CA GLY A 40 -9.38 1.73 -29.14
C GLY A 40 -8.16 1.43 -30.00
N VAL A 41 -7.64 2.41 -30.74
CA VAL A 41 -6.43 2.24 -31.56
C VAL A 41 -5.18 2.39 -30.71
N ALA A 42 -4.22 1.49 -30.89
CA ALA A 42 -2.94 1.55 -30.21
C ALA A 42 -2.12 2.77 -30.60
N VAL A 43 -1.53 3.46 -29.64
CA VAL A 43 -0.59 4.56 -29.86
C VAL A 43 0.81 3.98 -29.99
N GLN A 44 1.27 3.77 -31.22
CA GLN A 44 2.55 3.17 -31.54
C GLN A 44 3.67 4.20 -31.64
N GLY A 45 4.88 3.82 -31.26
CA GLY A 45 6.07 4.63 -31.44
C GLY A 45 6.10 5.92 -30.62
N ALA A 46 5.24 6.03 -29.61
CA ALA A 46 5.21 7.17 -28.71
C ALA A 46 6.41 7.15 -27.76
N LYS A 47 6.96 8.32 -27.49
CA LYS A 47 8.07 8.48 -26.52
C LYS A 47 7.52 8.47 -25.11
N VAL A 48 8.14 7.68 -24.25
CA VAL A 48 7.79 7.57 -22.83
C VAL A 48 8.96 8.03 -22.00
N LEU A 49 8.71 8.97 -21.09
CA LEU A 49 9.60 9.34 -20.01
C LEU A 49 8.95 8.89 -18.72
N TYR A 50 9.63 8.08 -17.91
CA TYR A 50 9.09 7.68 -16.63
C TYR A 50 10.12 7.81 -15.50
N ARG A 51 9.61 7.97 -14.31
CA ARG A 51 10.40 8.04 -13.08
C ARG A 51 9.75 7.22 -11.99
N VAL A 52 10.59 6.70 -11.10
CA VAL A 52 10.18 5.94 -9.93
C VAL A 52 10.64 6.67 -8.69
N VAL A 53 9.70 6.96 -7.82
CA VAL A 53 9.93 7.66 -6.56
C VAL A 53 9.50 6.75 -5.42
N ARG A 54 10.39 6.54 -4.44
CA ARG A 54 10.06 5.84 -3.20
C ARG A 54 9.68 6.84 -2.13
N ARG A 55 8.56 6.59 -1.47
CA ARG A 55 8.14 7.34 -0.28
C ARG A 55 7.69 6.38 0.81
N PRO A 56 7.86 6.76 2.10
CA PRO A 56 7.31 5.98 3.20
C PRO A 56 5.78 5.95 3.11
N ALA A 57 5.21 4.76 3.17
CA ALA A 57 3.77 4.58 3.28
C ALA A 57 3.40 4.47 4.77
N LEU A 58 2.87 5.55 5.32
CA LEU A 58 2.42 5.59 6.71
C LEU A 58 1.01 5.02 6.80
N TRP A 59 0.90 3.74 7.03
CA TRP A 59 -0.40 3.11 7.31
C TRP A 59 -0.99 3.54 8.66
N TRP A 60 -0.15 3.95 9.62
CA TRP A 60 -0.54 4.22 11.01
C TRP A 60 0.13 5.46 11.60
N GLY A 61 0.37 6.50 10.86
CA GLY A 61 1.19 7.58 11.35
C GLY A 61 0.50 8.92 11.54
N ARG A 62 0.13 9.24 12.76
CA ARG A 62 -0.40 10.56 13.14
C ARG A 62 0.69 11.60 13.43
N PHE A 63 1.97 11.30 13.38
CA PHE A 63 3.02 12.25 13.76
C PHE A 63 4.29 12.15 12.91
N GLY A 64 4.51 13.17 12.09
CA GLY A 64 5.80 13.83 11.96
C GLY A 64 6.94 13.08 11.30
N VAL A 65 6.70 12.10 10.43
CA VAL A 65 7.75 11.66 9.52
C VAL A 65 7.83 12.68 8.39
N ARG A 66 8.92 13.41 8.35
CA ARG A 66 9.23 14.28 7.21
C ARG A 66 9.17 13.43 5.95
N ASP A 67 8.43 13.92 5.00
CA ASP A 67 8.25 13.31 3.68
C ASP A 67 9.64 13.11 3.02
N ARG A 68 10.23 11.93 3.23
CA ARG A 68 11.50 11.54 2.63
C ARG A 68 11.24 10.83 1.32
N THR A 69 10.79 11.58 0.35
CA THR A 69 10.64 11.13 -1.02
C THR A 69 12.00 11.00 -1.68
N THR A 70 12.31 9.84 -2.23
CA THR A 70 13.58 9.57 -2.90
C THR A 70 13.36 9.18 -4.35
N LEU A 71 13.94 9.91 -5.28
CA LEU A 71 13.99 9.51 -6.68
C LEU A 71 14.97 8.33 -6.84
N LEU A 72 14.46 7.18 -7.26
CA LEU A 72 15.27 5.96 -7.40
C LEU A 72 15.75 5.74 -8.82
N TYR A 73 14.91 6.04 -9.81
CA TYR A 73 15.14 5.66 -11.18
C TYR A 73 14.36 6.55 -12.14
N ALA A 74 14.96 6.84 -13.27
CA ALA A 74 14.30 7.51 -14.39
C ALA A 74 14.85 6.94 -15.70
N ASP A 75 13.98 6.68 -16.65
CA ASP A 75 14.37 6.12 -17.95
C ASP A 75 13.35 6.50 -19.03
N THR A 76 13.68 6.10 -20.24
CA THR A 76 12.87 6.28 -21.43
C THR A 76 12.43 4.94 -21.98
N ALA A 77 11.30 4.93 -22.65
CA ALA A 77 10.79 3.80 -23.40
C ALA A 77 10.08 4.29 -24.65
N VAL A 78 9.70 3.36 -25.50
CA VAL A 78 8.89 3.63 -26.70
C VAL A 78 7.76 2.62 -26.74
N THR A 79 6.55 3.08 -27.03
CA THR A 79 5.39 2.18 -27.17
C THR A 79 5.56 1.27 -28.39
N ASP A 80 5.22 0.00 -28.22
CA ASP A 80 5.27 -1.00 -29.29
C ASP A 80 4.04 -0.95 -30.23
N GLY A 81 3.93 -1.93 -31.11
CA GLY A 81 2.84 -2.04 -32.08
C GLY A 81 1.46 -2.19 -31.45
N SER A 82 1.35 -2.59 -30.21
CA SER A 82 0.10 -2.66 -29.43
C SER A 82 -0.11 -1.45 -28.49
N GLY A 83 0.76 -0.45 -28.56
CA GLY A 83 0.73 0.73 -27.70
C GLY A 83 1.27 0.48 -26.29
N ARG A 84 1.96 -0.65 -26.08
CA ARG A 84 2.48 -1.08 -24.79
C ARG A 84 3.90 -0.59 -24.55
N PHE A 85 4.18 -0.22 -23.33
CA PHE A 85 5.53 -0.02 -22.81
C PHE A 85 5.69 -0.66 -21.44
N VAL A 86 6.93 -0.84 -21.01
CA VAL A 86 7.27 -1.42 -19.70
C VAL A 86 8.11 -0.42 -18.92
N ALA A 87 7.67 -0.11 -17.72
CA ALA A 87 8.45 0.62 -16.73
C ALA A 87 9.11 -0.34 -15.76
N ARG A 88 10.39 -0.15 -15.50
CA ARG A 88 11.14 -0.95 -14.52
C ARG A 88 11.13 -0.25 -13.18
N VAL A 89 10.69 -0.94 -12.15
CA VAL A 89 10.59 -0.42 -10.79
C VAL A 89 11.59 -1.16 -9.90
N PRO A 90 12.73 -0.55 -9.58
CA PRO A 90 13.69 -1.15 -8.65
C PRO A 90 13.13 -1.04 -7.22
N MET A 91 12.81 -2.17 -6.62
CA MET A 91 12.22 -2.26 -5.28
C MET A 91 13.31 -2.16 -4.21
N THR A 92 14.12 -1.13 -4.26
CA THR A 92 15.23 -0.88 -3.36
C THR A 92 14.74 -0.27 -2.05
N MET A 93 14.97 -0.95 -0.95
CA MET A 93 14.67 -0.45 0.38
C MET A 93 15.80 0.45 0.89
N PRO A 94 15.50 1.45 1.74
CA PRO A 94 16.55 2.25 2.36
C PRO A 94 17.42 1.41 3.29
N GLU A 95 18.70 1.75 3.39
CA GLU A 95 19.56 1.18 4.43
C GLU A 95 19.01 1.55 5.79
N ARG A 96 19.05 0.59 6.73
CA ARG A 96 18.63 0.84 8.11
C ARG A 96 19.62 1.81 8.75
N GLU A 97 19.18 3.01 9.06
CA GLU A 97 19.90 3.90 9.97
C GLU A 97 19.65 3.42 11.41
N GLU A 98 20.71 3.10 12.14
CA GLU A 98 20.63 2.75 13.55
C GLU A 98 19.92 3.87 14.34
N GLY A 99 18.88 3.53 15.04
CA GLY A 99 18.08 4.45 15.86
C GLY A 99 16.70 4.80 15.32
N PHE A 100 16.36 4.43 14.09
CA PHE A 100 15.04 4.68 13.48
C PHE A 100 14.20 3.42 13.27
N GLU A 101 14.38 2.39 14.07
CA GLU A 101 13.75 1.07 13.92
C GLU A 101 12.21 1.03 13.93
N LYS A 102 11.54 2.16 14.15
CA LYS A 102 10.09 2.19 14.37
C LYS A 102 9.27 2.93 13.31
N VAL A 103 9.86 3.51 12.26
CA VAL A 103 9.17 4.60 11.58
C VAL A 103 8.48 4.23 10.28
N ALA A 104 8.96 3.30 9.49
CA ALA A 104 8.22 2.85 8.31
C ALA A 104 8.51 1.38 8.00
N ARG A 105 7.48 0.56 8.08
CA ARG A 105 7.53 -0.84 7.65
C ARG A 105 7.12 -1.02 6.20
N PHE A 106 6.49 -0.02 5.60
CA PHE A 106 5.98 -0.06 4.24
C PHE A 106 6.46 1.15 3.46
N TYR A 107 6.71 0.93 2.20
CA TYR A 107 7.08 1.94 1.23
C TYR A 107 6.13 1.89 0.04
N SER A 108 5.94 3.03 -0.58
CA SER A 108 5.21 3.18 -1.83
C SER A 108 6.21 3.57 -2.92
N PHE A 109 6.21 2.82 -4.01
CA PHE A 109 7.00 3.12 -5.19
C PHE A 109 6.06 3.68 -6.23
N ASP A 110 6.14 4.99 -6.42
CA ASP A 110 5.25 5.71 -7.33
C ASP A 110 5.96 5.86 -8.69
N VAL A 111 5.31 5.33 -9.71
CA VAL A 111 5.75 5.45 -11.11
C VAL A 111 4.91 6.52 -11.78
N THR A 112 5.56 7.51 -12.35
CA THR A 112 4.91 8.52 -13.19
C THR A 112 5.51 8.44 -14.57
N ALA A 113 4.68 8.26 -15.58
CA ALA A 113 5.06 8.21 -16.99
C ALA A 113 4.40 9.32 -17.77
N THR A 114 5.17 9.99 -18.64
CA THR A 114 4.69 10.94 -19.63
C THR A 114 4.85 10.34 -21.01
N VAL A 115 3.76 10.16 -21.74
CA VAL A 115 3.72 9.59 -23.09
C VAL A 115 3.43 10.69 -24.08
N THR A 116 4.30 10.85 -25.07
CA THR A 116 4.16 11.86 -26.14
C THR A 116 4.05 11.14 -27.48
N ASP A 117 2.97 11.37 -28.21
CA ASP A 117 2.75 10.77 -29.50
C ASP A 117 3.52 11.51 -30.64
N ALA A 118 3.42 11.00 -31.86
CA ALA A 118 4.08 11.57 -33.02
C ALA A 118 3.58 13.00 -33.35
N GLY A 119 2.37 13.35 -32.97
CA GLY A 119 1.79 14.68 -33.13
C GLY A 119 2.21 15.68 -32.04
N GLY A 120 2.97 15.24 -31.01
CA GLY A 120 3.40 16.07 -29.91
C GLY A 120 2.40 16.18 -28.75
N GLU A 121 1.28 15.45 -28.80
CA GLU A 121 0.35 15.36 -27.68
C GLU A 121 0.95 14.52 -26.55
N SER A 122 0.92 15.04 -25.33
CA SER A 122 1.48 14.38 -24.14
C SER A 122 0.41 14.16 -23.08
N HIS A 123 0.43 12.98 -22.47
CA HIS A 123 -0.39 12.64 -21.31
C HIS A 123 0.44 11.95 -20.24
N ASP A 124 0.05 12.17 -18.99
CA ASP A 124 0.66 11.56 -17.83
C ASP A 124 -0.21 10.43 -17.29
N ALA A 125 0.45 9.40 -16.77
CA ALA A 125 -0.19 8.35 -15.99
C ALA A 125 0.70 7.97 -14.82
N SER A 126 0.10 7.47 -13.76
CA SER A 126 0.82 7.03 -12.58
C SER A 126 0.28 5.70 -12.06
N ALA A 127 1.17 4.96 -11.42
CA ALA A 127 0.85 3.74 -10.71
C ALA A 127 1.68 3.65 -9.42
N THR A 128 1.18 2.91 -8.47
CA THR A 128 1.83 2.73 -7.17
C THR A 128 2.07 1.25 -6.93
N VAL A 129 3.29 0.90 -6.52
CA VAL A 129 3.68 -0.46 -6.13
C VAL A 129 4.06 -0.43 -4.65
N PRO A 130 3.25 -1.04 -3.76
CA PRO A 130 3.58 -1.09 -2.34
C PRO A 130 4.58 -2.21 -2.03
N LEU A 131 5.44 -1.98 -1.03
CA LEU A 131 6.38 -2.99 -0.53
C LEU A 131 6.60 -2.82 0.97
N GLY A 132 6.45 -3.92 1.72
CA GLY A 132 6.85 -4.00 3.12
C GLY A 132 8.33 -4.37 3.29
N ASP A 133 8.91 -3.99 4.42
CA ASP A 133 10.27 -4.36 4.80
C ASP A 133 10.39 -5.83 5.24
N LYS A 134 9.26 -6.47 5.49
CA LYS A 134 9.13 -7.89 5.82
C LYS A 134 8.25 -8.61 4.81
N SER A 135 8.41 -9.92 4.74
CA SER A 135 7.59 -10.77 3.87
C SER A 135 6.11 -10.78 4.25
N THR A 136 5.82 -10.56 5.53
CA THR A 136 4.45 -10.50 6.06
C THR A 136 4.30 -9.41 7.11
N ALA A 137 3.06 -8.97 7.35
CA ALA A 137 2.71 -8.04 8.40
C ALA A 137 1.38 -8.45 9.05
N LEU A 138 1.34 -8.38 10.36
CA LEU A 138 0.13 -8.61 11.16
C LEU A 138 -0.21 -7.32 11.92
N SER A 139 -1.46 -6.92 11.89
CA SER A 139 -2.00 -5.79 12.66
C SER A 139 -3.37 -6.12 13.23
N CYS A 140 -3.77 -5.38 14.26
CA CYS A 140 -5.07 -5.50 14.90
C CYS A 140 -5.78 -4.15 14.88
N ASN A 141 -7.09 -4.16 14.66
CA ASN A 141 -7.91 -2.94 14.63
C ASN A 141 -8.33 -2.44 16.02
N MET A 142 -7.84 -3.05 17.11
CA MET A 142 -8.22 -2.66 18.46
C MET A 142 -7.70 -1.25 18.78
N PRO A 143 -8.59 -0.29 19.13
CA PRO A 143 -8.15 1.02 19.60
C PRO A 143 -7.55 0.95 21.00
N ASP A 144 -6.74 1.94 21.37
CA ASP A 144 -6.14 2.03 22.72
C ASP A 144 -7.18 2.17 23.83
N LYS A 145 -8.30 2.78 23.52
CA LYS A 145 -9.45 2.94 24.42
C LYS A 145 -10.73 2.62 23.69
N ILE A 146 -11.56 1.80 24.28
CA ILE A 146 -12.85 1.42 23.72
C ILE A 146 -13.90 1.34 24.82
N GLU A 147 -15.10 1.83 24.51
CA GLU A 147 -16.24 1.62 25.38
C GLU A 147 -16.60 0.13 25.42
N ARG A 148 -16.83 -0.38 26.63
CA ARG A 148 -17.08 -1.80 26.87
C ARG A 148 -18.24 -2.35 26.04
N ASP A 149 -19.34 -1.59 25.98
CA ASP A 149 -20.54 -2.00 25.23
C ASP A 149 -20.38 -1.87 23.72
N SER A 150 -19.33 -1.22 23.25
CA SER A 150 -19.01 -1.10 21.83
C SER A 150 -18.08 -2.22 21.32
N LEU A 151 -17.53 -3.03 22.22
CA LEU A 151 -16.64 -4.12 21.84
C LEU A 151 -17.46 -5.38 21.46
N HIS A 152 -17.63 -5.60 20.17
CA HIS A 152 -18.34 -6.75 19.62
C HIS A 152 -17.51 -7.60 18.69
N THR A 153 -16.51 -7.00 18.06
CA THR A 153 -15.66 -7.65 17.05
C THR A 153 -14.20 -7.31 17.22
N ILE A 154 -13.36 -8.17 16.70
CA ILE A 154 -11.93 -7.93 16.52
C ILE A 154 -11.55 -8.34 15.11
N ARG A 155 -10.61 -7.59 14.50
CA ARG A 155 -10.10 -7.90 13.17
C ARG A 155 -8.58 -7.87 13.19
N PHE A 156 -7.98 -8.95 12.68
CA PHE A 156 -6.56 -9.02 12.40
C PHE A 156 -6.33 -8.94 10.91
N ASN A 157 -5.51 -7.96 10.50
CA ASN A 157 -5.10 -7.84 9.11
C ASN A 157 -3.73 -8.52 8.95
N TYR A 158 -3.69 -9.49 8.06
CA TYR A 158 -2.47 -10.24 7.73
C TYR A 158 -2.21 -10.12 6.25
N THR A 159 -1.06 -9.58 5.89
CA THR A 159 -0.73 -9.25 4.51
C THR A 159 0.68 -9.72 4.16
N ASN A 160 0.93 -9.92 2.86
CA ASN A 160 2.27 -10.10 2.34
C ASN A 160 2.98 -8.73 2.14
N ALA A 161 4.23 -8.77 1.66
CA ALA A 161 5.02 -7.56 1.40
C ALA A 161 4.37 -6.61 0.39
N ALA A 162 3.55 -7.13 -0.52
CA ALA A 162 2.79 -6.37 -1.51
C ALA A 162 1.49 -5.76 -0.96
N GLY A 163 1.17 -5.99 0.31
CA GLY A 163 -0.06 -5.52 0.92
C GLY A 163 -1.30 -6.37 0.58
N GLU A 164 -1.11 -7.53 -0.06
CA GLU A 164 -2.20 -8.45 -0.37
C GLU A 164 -2.61 -9.24 0.88
N PRO A 165 -3.92 -9.43 1.12
CA PRO A 165 -4.38 -10.18 2.27
C PRO A 165 -3.98 -11.66 2.17
N LEU A 166 -3.50 -12.21 3.28
CA LEU A 166 -3.16 -13.61 3.44
C LEU A 166 -4.19 -14.29 4.33
N ASP A 167 -4.67 -15.45 3.90
CA ASP A 167 -5.55 -16.27 4.71
C ASP A 167 -4.73 -17.03 5.76
N GLY A 168 -5.23 -17.02 6.99
CA GLY A 168 -4.58 -17.69 8.10
C GLY A 168 -5.41 -17.67 9.38
N GLU A 169 -4.91 -18.37 10.37
CA GLU A 169 -5.49 -18.39 11.72
C GLU A 169 -4.56 -17.62 12.67
N VAL A 170 -5.17 -16.71 13.43
CA VAL A 170 -4.51 -15.98 14.50
C VAL A 170 -4.85 -16.63 15.82
N THR A 171 -3.84 -16.99 16.60
CA THR A 171 -4.00 -17.29 18.01
C THR A 171 -3.68 -16.05 18.81
N TYR A 172 -4.62 -15.58 19.61
CA TYR A 172 -4.38 -14.40 20.42
C TYR A 172 -4.82 -14.60 21.88
N TYR A 173 -4.21 -13.82 22.74
CA TYR A 173 -4.47 -13.81 24.16
C TYR A 173 -4.89 -12.40 24.57
N ILE A 174 -5.94 -12.32 25.36
CA ILE A 174 -6.24 -11.13 26.13
C ILE A 174 -6.00 -11.48 27.58
N ASP A 175 -4.92 -10.91 28.14
CA ASP A 175 -4.32 -11.34 29.41
C ASP A 175 -4.00 -12.84 29.36
N ASP A 176 -4.64 -13.67 30.17
CA ASP A 176 -4.43 -15.12 30.20
C ASP A 176 -5.47 -15.93 29.39
N GLN A 177 -6.45 -15.28 28.78
CA GLN A 177 -7.49 -15.94 28.01
C GLN A 177 -7.05 -16.14 26.56
N ARG A 178 -7.17 -17.36 26.07
CA ARG A 178 -6.81 -17.72 24.70
C ARG A 178 -8.03 -17.65 23.77
N PHE A 179 -7.83 -17.07 22.60
CA PHE A 179 -8.79 -16.96 21.52
C PHE A 179 -8.17 -17.36 20.18
N THR A 180 -9.03 -17.67 19.22
CA THR A 180 -8.62 -17.86 17.82
C THR A 180 -9.49 -16.99 16.91
N ALA A 181 -8.93 -16.56 15.80
CA ALA A 181 -9.64 -15.77 14.79
C ALA A 181 -9.07 -16.04 13.40
N ARG A 182 -9.91 -15.88 12.37
CA ARG A 182 -9.44 -15.87 11.00
C ARG A 182 -8.98 -14.48 10.62
N THR A 183 -7.97 -14.41 9.74
CA THR A 183 -7.42 -13.14 9.27
C THR A 183 -8.37 -12.40 8.32
N ASN A 184 -8.23 -11.08 8.27
CA ASN A 184 -8.88 -10.19 7.29
C ASN A 184 -10.40 -10.22 7.28
N SER A 185 -11.00 -10.58 8.40
CA SER A 185 -12.45 -10.56 8.61
C SER A 185 -12.79 -10.18 10.04
N ASP A 186 -13.96 -9.57 10.24
CA ASP A 186 -14.45 -9.27 11.57
C ASP A 186 -14.83 -10.57 12.29
N GLN A 187 -14.25 -10.78 13.46
CA GLN A 187 -14.49 -11.94 14.30
C GLN A 187 -15.20 -11.53 15.57
N PRO A 188 -16.15 -12.31 16.08
CA PRO A 188 -16.85 -11.95 17.31
C PRO A 188 -15.91 -11.95 18.50
N LEU A 189 -16.03 -10.94 19.33
CA LEU A 189 -15.35 -10.81 20.62
C LEU A 189 -16.29 -10.14 21.61
N SER A 190 -16.51 -10.78 22.76
CA SER A 190 -17.35 -10.23 23.81
C SER A 190 -16.51 -9.64 24.93
N ALA A 191 -16.87 -8.44 25.38
CA ALA A 191 -16.28 -7.83 26.56
C ALA A 191 -16.75 -8.49 27.88
N ALA A 192 -17.75 -9.35 27.84
CA ALA A 192 -18.35 -9.97 29.04
C ALA A 192 -17.34 -10.76 29.89
N THR A 193 -16.34 -11.35 29.27
CA THR A 193 -15.27 -12.11 29.96
C THR A 193 -14.09 -11.25 30.39
N LEU A 194 -14.05 -9.98 29.99
CA LEU A 194 -12.95 -9.03 30.24
C LEU A 194 -13.33 -8.11 31.38
N THR A 195 -13.04 -8.50 32.62
CA THR A 195 -13.54 -7.83 33.81
C THR A 195 -12.73 -6.62 34.26
N SER A 196 -11.43 -6.59 33.91
CA SER A 196 -10.54 -5.48 34.25
C SER A 196 -10.75 -4.28 33.30
N ALA A 197 -10.24 -3.11 33.69
CA ALA A 197 -10.22 -1.95 32.84
C ALA A 197 -9.08 -1.97 31.82
N SER A 198 -7.92 -2.47 32.21
CA SER A 198 -6.72 -2.50 31.35
C SER A 198 -6.39 -3.94 30.94
N HIS A 199 -6.05 -4.13 29.69
CA HIS A 199 -5.78 -5.42 29.10
C HIS A 199 -4.54 -5.39 28.20
N LEU A 200 -3.85 -6.54 28.11
CA LEU A 200 -2.78 -6.79 27.15
C LEU A 200 -3.27 -7.82 26.13
N LEU A 201 -3.23 -7.44 24.87
CA LEU A 201 -3.48 -8.32 23.75
C LEU A 201 -2.13 -8.76 23.16
N THR A 202 -1.94 -10.07 23.01
CA THR A 202 -0.79 -10.65 22.31
C THR A 202 -1.31 -11.59 21.24
N ALA A 203 -0.90 -11.41 20.00
CA ALA A 203 -1.38 -12.21 18.86
C ALA A 203 -0.22 -12.80 18.07
N TYR A 204 -0.46 -14.01 17.57
CA TYR A 204 0.49 -14.81 16.79
C TYR A 204 -0.16 -15.27 15.49
N CYS A 205 0.51 -15.04 14.39
CA CYS A 205 0.13 -15.56 13.09
C CYS A 205 1.38 -15.86 12.25
N GLY A 206 1.61 -17.11 11.88
CA GLY A 206 2.84 -17.50 11.20
C GLY A 206 4.08 -17.11 12.02
N THR A 207 4.96 -16.32 11.42
CA THR A 207 6.15 -15.77 12.10
C THR A 207 5.91 -14.44 12.78
N GLU A 208 4.71 -13.87 12.66
CA GLU A 208 4.36 -12.56 13.19
C GLU A 208 3.86 -12.65 14.63
N THR A 209 4.31 -11.71 15.45
CA THR A 209 3.86 -11.52 16.84
C THR A 209 3.59 -10.04 17.05
N ILE A 210 2.44 -9.70 17.60
CA ILE A 210 2.11 -8.34 18.01
C ILE A 210 1.66 -8.29 19.46
N GLN A 211 1.94 -7.18 20.13
CA GLN A 211 1.44 -6.86 21.46
C GLN A 211 0.81 -5.47 21.45
N GLN A 212 -0.30 -5.33 22.14
CA GLN A 212 -1.03 -4.07 22.25
C GLN A 212 -1.74 -3.99 23.61
N HIS A 213 -1.59 -2.86 24.29
CA HIS A 213 -2.41 -2.53 25.45
C HIS A 213 -3.70 -1.82 25.01
N PHE A 214 -4.79 -2.09 25.67
CA PHE A 214 -6.04 -1.35 25.49
C PHE A 214 -6.79 -1.23 26.81
N VAL A 215 -7.64 -0.21 26.87
CA VAL A 215 -8.45 0.10 28.04
C VAL A 215 -9.92 0.00 27.69
N LEU A 216 -10.67 -0.77 28.48
CA LEU A 216 -12.12 -0.80 28.41
C LEU A 216 -12.69 0.15 29.45
N PHE A 217 -13.55 1.07 29.03
CA PHE A 217 -14.26 1.98 29.92
C PHE A 217 -15.77 1.84 29.74
N SER A 218 -16.52 2.19 30.79
CA SER A 218 -17.97 2.29 30.73
C SER A 218 -18.35 3.74 30.88
N MET A 219 -19.24 4.21 30.04
CA MET A 219 -19.90 5.51 30.28
C MET A 219 -20.84 5.31 31.47
N GLN A 220 -20.59 5.97 32.58
CA GLN A 220 -21.58 6.08 33.63
C GLN A 220 -22.62 7.15 33.22
N ASP A 221 -23.87 6.77 33.25
CA ASP A 221 -25.02 7.70 33.12
C ASP A 221 -24.97 8.79 34.20
#